data_c696d7e8f5989d30dccbfeb35e317628
#
_entry.id   c696d7e8f5989d30dccbfeb35e317628
#
_cell.length_a   1.000
_cell.length_b   1.000
_cell.length_c   1.000
_cell.angle_alpha   90.00
_cell.angle_beta   90.00
_cell.angle_gamma   90.00
#
_symmetry.space_group_name_H-M   'P 1'
#
loop_
_entity.id
_entity.type
_entity.pdbx_description
1 polymer ?
#
loop_
_entity_poly.entity_id
_entity_poly.type
_entity_poly.pdbx_seq_one_letter_code
_entity_poly.pdbx_strand_id
1 'polypeptide(L)'
;MKKLNVLLILSVMASAMFFSSCGGEEEDPLAPVITFQDYNGEALEKDLGDAIGVSFIVKQGDAKLEDVVVKLGQGEIYRASTAKDVKIENNMVVTLDQKLEVVGAQTLTITVTDKADLKAEKTIAITVKSDLDDKGSKMLGAGNNTTNGSFYSLATNEVIKQVAAQADPAIVSVVYNYNETDGAQIYSPTESSALTFTGSTATETIFVKLINVAYETATSADIPADFPLTKVKNLSANDVIAFKTADGTVGIIKVTAIDAGADGMATLSIKTKIVE
;
A
#
# COMPACT_ATOMS: atom_id res chain seq x y z
N MET A 1 -7.26 -27.05 -0.59
CA MET A 1 -8.48 -26.25 -0.80
C MET A 1 -8.08 -25.03 -1.62
N LYS A 2 -8.68 -24.86 -2.80
CA LYS A 2 -8.28 -23.85 -3.79
C LYS A 2 -8.70 -22.45 -3.30
N LYS A 3 -7.74 -21.53 -3.19
CA LYS A 3 -8.01 -20.11 -2.93
C LYS A 3 -8.66 -19.51 -4.17
N LEU A 4 -9.88 -19.04 -4.02
CA LEU A 4 -10.64 -18.32 -5.03
C LEU A 4 -10.23 -16.87 -4.99
N ASN A 5 -9.33 -16.47 -5.89
CA ASN A 5 -9.04 -15.06 -6.12
C ASN A 5 -10.22 -14.44 -6.86
N VAL A 6 -10.99 -13.60 -6.18
CA VAL A 6 -12.04 -12.79 -6.79
C VAL A 6 -11.34 -11.59 -7.45
N LEU A 7 -11.06 -11.72 -8.73
CA LEU A 7 -10.62 -10.62 -9.58
C LEU A 7 -11.87 -9.81 -9.94
N LEU A 8 -12.06 -8.65 -9.30
CA LEU A 8 -13.13 -7.73 -9.64
C LEU A 8 -12.72 -6.95 -10.91
N ILE A 9 -13.06 -7.51 -12.08
CA ILE A 9 -12.90 -6.82 -13.36
C ILE A 9 -14.07 -5.84 -13.48
N LEU A 10 -13.82 -4.56 -13.21
CA LEU A 10 -14.75 -3.48 -13.52
C LEU A 10 -14.59 -3.15 -15.01
N SER A 11 -15.33 -3.87 -15.88
CA SER A 11 -15.45 -3.50 -17.28
C SER A 11 -16.41 -2.32 -17.39
N VAL A 12 -15.88 -1.12 -17.58
CA VAL A 12 -16.69 0.04 -18.01
C VAL A 12 -17.01 -0.16 -19.48
N MET A 13 -18.19 -0.72 -19.76
CA MET A 13 -18.78 -0.66 -21.08
C MET A 13 -19.28 0.76 -21.34
N ALA A 14 -18.59 1.48 -22.20
CA ALA A 14 -19.13 2.70 -22.81
C ALA A 14 -20.32 2.30 -23.69
N SER A 15 -21.53 2.51 -23.19
CA SER A 15 -22.77 2.34 -23.94
C SER A 15 -22.89 3.48 -24.95
N ALA A 16 -22.53 3.24 -26.21
CA ALA A 16 -22.94 4.11 -27.29
C ALA A 16 -24.46 3.96 -27.48
N MET A 17 -25.25 4.93 -27.05
CA MET A 17 -26.66 5.02 -27.40
C MET A 17 -26.76 5.50 -28.84
N PHE A 18 -27.09 4.59 -29.74
CA PHE A 18 -27.49 4.95 -31.11
C PHE A 18 -28.94 5.47 -31.06
N PHE A 19 -29.10 6.76 -31.20
CA PHE A 19 -30.39 7.33 -31.60
C PHE A 19 -30.48 7.26 -33.11
N SER A 20 -31.25 6.30 -33.62
CA SER A 20 -31.67 6.24 -35.02
C SER A 20 -32.71 7.34 -35.24
N SER A 21 -32.29 8.49 -35.77
CA SER A 21 -33.17 9.49 -36.37
C SER A 21 -33.05 9.42 -37.90
N CYS A 22 -34.13 9.10 -38.55
CA CYS A 22 -34.25 9.05 -40.00
C CYS A 22 -34.25 10.48 -40.58
N GLY A 23 -33.21 10.84 -41.36
CA GLY A 23 -33.20 12.10 -42.13
C GLY A 23 -31.82 12.65 -42.36
N GLY A 24 -31.15 12.28 -43.49
CA GLY A 24 -29.85 12.80 -43.94
C GLY A 24 -28.67 12.24 -43.15
N GLU A 25 -27.79 11.51 -43.79
CA GLU A 25 -26.53 11.06 -43.22
C GLU A 25 -25.61 12.27 -42.99
N GLU A 26 -25.85 13.06 -41.93
CA GLU A 26 -24.79 13.84 -41.33
C GLU A 26 -23.98 12.86 -40.51
N GLU A 27 -22.77 12.49 -40.96
CA GLU A 27 -21.83 11.69 -40.18
C GLU A 27 -21.57 12.43 -38.87
N ASP A 28 -21.74 11.74 -37.74
CA ASP A 28 -21.40 12.30 -36.43
C ASP A 28 -19.93 12.75 -36.44
N PRO A 29 -19.63 13.96 -35.94
CA PRO A 29 -18.27 14.48 -35.96
C PRO A 29 -17.31 13.58 -35.18
N LEU A 30 -16.16 13.29 -35.80
CA LEU A 30 -15.16 12.41 -35.21
C LEU A 30 -14.44 13.09 -34.03
N ALA A 31 -14.45 12.41 -32.89
CA ALA A 31 -13.68 12.80 -31.72
C ALA A 31 -12.15 12.57 -31.92
N PRO A 32 -11.30 13.24 -31.16
CA PRO A 32 -9.86 12.95 -31.16
C PRO A 32 -9.57 11.50 -30.74
N VAL A 33 -8.36 11.01 -31.09
CA VAL A 33 -7.93 9.64 -30.80
C VAL A 33 -6.61 9.65 -30.03
N ILE A 34 -6.52 8.83 -28.98
CA ILE A 34 -5.30 8.61 -28.18
C ILE A 34 -4.75 7.22 -28.51
N THR A 35 -3.47 7.15 -28.89
CA THR A 35 -2.77 5.88 -29.15
C THR A 35 -1.52 5.80 -28.31
N PHE A 36 -1.43 4.81 -27.43
CA PHE A 36 -0.20 4.54 -26.68
C PHE A 36 0.88 3.99 -27.63
N GLN A 37 2.14 4.36 -27.39
CA GLN A 37 3.29 3.86 -28.15
C GLN A 37 3.89 2.61 -27.49
N ASP A 38 4.05 2.63 -26.16
CA ASP A 38 4.79 1.62 -25.41
C ASP A 38 3.95 0.93 -24.34
N TYR A 39 2.60 1.10 -24.38
CA TYR A 39 1.70 0.50 -23.40
C TYR A 39 0.69 -0.43 -24.08
N ASN A 40 0.60 -1.66 -23.59
CA ASN A 40 -0.22 -2.74 -24.17
C ASN A 40 -1.62 -2.88 -23.54
N GLY A 41 -1.99 -2.03 -22.58
CA GLY A 41 -3.30 -2.05 -21.90
C GLY A 41 -3.34 -2.88 -20.61
N GLU A 42 -2.22 -3.47 -20.16
CA GLU A 42 -2.15 -4.20 -18.88
C GLU A 42 -1.97 -3.27 -17.70
N ALA A 43 -2.47 -3.67 -16.52
CA ALA A 43 -2.22 -2.93 -15.29
C ALA A 43 -0.71 -2.95 -14.94
N LEU A 44 -0.19 -1.81 -14.50
CA LEU A 44 1.21 -1.67 -14.13
C LEU A 44 1.38 -1.89 -12.62
N GLU A 45 2.37 -2.71 -12.25
CA GLU A 45 2.88 -2.78 -10.88
C GLU A 45 4.22 -2.07 -10.79
N LYS A 46 4.37 -1.17 -9.81
CA LYS A 46 5.55 -0.33 -9.61
C LYS A 46 5.87 -0.23 -8.13
N ASP A 47 7.13 0.00 -7.81
CA ASP A 47 7.53 0.29 -6.44
C ASP A 47 7.40 1.79 -6.13
N LEU A 48 7.24 2.13 -4.86
CA LEU A 48 7.21 3.52 -4.42
C LEU A 48 8.53 4.21 -4.80
N GLY A 49 8.42 5.36 -5.45
CA GLY A 49 9.57 6.11 -5.93
C GLY A 49 10.00 5.81 -7.36
N ASP A 50 9.48 4.73 -7.97
CA ASP A 50 9.67 4.47 -9.39
C ASP A 50 9.05 5.57 -10.24
N ALA A 51 9.58 5.74 -11.44
CA ALA A 51 8.96 6.57 -12.47
C ALA A 51 8.04 5.74 -13.37
N ILE A 52 6.91 6.32 -13.75
CA ILE A 52 6.09 5.82 -14.84
C ILE A 52 6.40 6.60 -16.11
N GLY A 53 7.08 5.93 -17.07
CA GLY A 53 7.26 6.44 -18.42
C GLY A 53 6.06 6.06 -19.27
N VAL A 54 5.34 7.05 -19.83
CA VAL A 54 4.23 6.81 -20.77
C VAL A 54 4.39 7.72 -21.96
N SER A 55 4.36 7.14 -23.16
CA SER A 55 4.36 7.86 -24.42
C SER A 55 3.10 7.56 -25.21
N PHE A 56 2.45 8.60 -25.72
CA PHE A 56 1.25 8.47 -26.52
C PHE A 56 1.14 9.53 -27.61
N ILE A 57 0.45 9.19 -28.69
CA ILE A 57 0.15 10.08 -29.82
C ILE A 57 -1.30 10.53 -29.70
N VAL A 58 -1.53 11.81 -29.90
CA VAL A 58 -2.85 12.41 -29.99
C VAL A 58 -3.13 12.80 -31.43
N LYS A 59 -4.15 12.19 -32.03
CA LYS A 59 -4.62 12.50 -33.37
C LYS A 59 -5.95 13.28 -33.27
N GLN A 60 -6.05 14.40 -34.02
CA GLN A 60 -7.29 15.13 -34.08
C GLN A 60 -8.37 14.31 -34.84
N GLY A 61 -9.62 14.56 -34.51
CA GLY A 61 -10.79 14.17 -35.31
C GLY A 61 -11.09 15.21 -36.39
N ASP A 62 -12.33 15.62 -36.51
CA ASP A 62 -12.74 16.63 -37.47
C ASP A 62 -12.38 18.05 -37.03
N ALA A 63 -12.41 18.32 -35.72
CA ALA A 63 -12.03 19.59 -35.16
C ALA A 63 -10.55 19.59 -34.70
N LYS A 64 -9.95 20.80 -34.62
CA LYS A 64 -8.59 20.98 -34.11
C LYS A 64 -8.56 20.65 -32.63
N LEU A 65 -7.45 20.07 -32.18
CA LEU A 65 -7.19 19.84 -30.76
C LEU A 65 -7.20 21.16 -29.97
N GLU A 66 -7.76 21.14 -28.78
CA GLU A 66 -7.80 22.29 -27.86
C GLU A 66 -6.91 22.07 -26.64
N ASP A 67 -6.99 20.92 -25.99
CA ASP A 67 -6.20 20.60 -24.81
C ASP A 67 -5.92 19.10 -24.66
N VAL A 68 -4.84 18.79 -23.96
CA VAL A 68 -4.47 17.45 -23.49
C VAL A 68 -4.15 17.56 -22.01
N VAL A 69 -4.91 16.84 -21.19
CA VAL A 69 -4.76 16.81 -19.75
C VAL A 69 -4.42 15.41 -19.30
N VAL A 70 -3.41 15.28 -18.42
CA VAL A 70 -3.09 14.01 -17.77
C VAL A 70 -3.18 14.16 -16.28
N LYS A 71 -3.88 13.22 -15.63
CA LYS A 71 -4.03 13.14 -14.18
C LYS A 71 -3.49 11.82 -13.67
N LEU A 72 -2.88 11.85 -12.48
CA LEU A 72 -2.55 10.68 -11.69
C LEU A 72 -3.40 10.71 -10.42
N GLY A 73 -4.31 9.74 -10.28
CA GLY A 73 -5.36 9.81 -9.27
C GLY A 73 -6.23 11.05 -9.47
N GLN A 74 -6.26 11.93 -8.47
CA GLN A 74 -7.00 13.21 -8.55
C GLN A 74 -6.10 14.39 -8.95
N GLY A 75 -4.78 14.19 -8.97
CA GLY A 75 -3.81 15.24 -9.26
C GLY A 75 -3.55 15.41 -10.77
N GLU A 76 -3.62 16.65 -11.27
CA GLU A 76 -3.16 16.97 -12.62
C GLU A 76 -1.63 17.00 -12.64
N ILE A 77 -1.02 16.23 -13.53
CA ILE A 77 0.44 16.14 -13.68
C ILE A 77 0.93 16.76 -15.00
N TYR A 78 0.04 16.95 -15.97
CA TYR A 78 0.35 17.57 -17.25
C TYR A 78 -0.89 18.21 -17.87
N ARG A 79 -0.67 19.40 -18.50
CA ARG A 79 -1.68 20.07 -19.33
C ARG A 79 -0.98 20.77 -20.48
N ALA A 80 -1.35 20.42 -21.72
CA ALA A 80 -0.70 20.95 -22.92
C ALA A 80 -0.93 22.46 -23.11
N SER A 81 -2.13 22.98 -22.81
CA SER A 81 -2.46 24.40 -22.97
C SER A 81 -1.68 25.34 -22.04
N THR A 82 -1.11 24.83 -20.96
CA THR A 82 -0.31 25.61 -20.00
C THR A 82 1.18 25.24 -20.00
N ALA A 83 1.55 24.15 -20.68
CA ALA A 83 2.93 23.70 -20.79
C ALA A 83 3.75 24.64 -21.67
N LYS A 84 4.96 25.01 -21.18
CA LYS A 84 5.84 25.89 -21.90
C LYS A 84 6.36 25.21 -23.17
N ASP A 85 6.38 25.96 -24.27
CA ASP A 85 6.92 25.54 -25.58
C ASP A 85 6.21 24.32 -26.21
N VAL A 86 4.99 23.96 -25.72
CA VAL A 86 4.17 22.91 -26.31
C VAL A 86 3.20 23.48 -27.35
N LYS A 87 3.21 22.89 -28.55
CA LYS A 87 2.23 23.17 -29.59
C LYS A 87 1.20 22.06 -29.63
N ILE A 88 -0.06 22.44 -29.51
CA ILE A 88 -1.18 21.51 -29.63
C ILE A 88 -1.53 21.38 -31.11
N GLU A 89 -1.11 20.29 -31.72
CA GLU A 89 -1.28 20.03 -33.14
C GLU A 89 -1.61 18.54 -33.42
N ASN A 90 -2.08 18.24 -34.61
CA ASN A 90 -2.37 16.88 -35.03
C ASN A 90 -1.13 15.98 -34.98
N ASN A 91 -1.28 14.77 -34.48
CA ASN A 91 -0.21 13.79 -34.25
C ASN A 91 0.84 14.25 -33.24
N MET A 92 0.47 15.14 -32.29
CA MET A 92 1.41 15.49 -31.22
C MET A 92 1.76 14.26 -30.38
N VAL A 93 3.05 14.16 -30.03
CA VAL A 93 3.54 13.13 -29.13
C VAL A 93 3.70 13.74 -27.75
N VAL A 94 3.15 13.07 -26.75
CA VAL A 94 3.33 13.41 -25.33
C VAL A 94 4.12 12.29 -24.67
N THR A 95 5.23 12.63 -24.05
CA THR A 95 6.02 11.72 -23.22
C THR A 95 6.03 12.24 -21.79
N LEU A 96 5.65 11.38 -20.86
CA LEU A 96 5.61 11.65 -19.44
C LEU A 96 6.64 10.79 -18.74
N ASP A 97 7.25 11.33 -17.71
CA ASP A 97 8.13 10.63 -16.78
C ASP A 97 7.77 11.12 -15.37
N GLN A 98 6.80 10.41 -14.74
CA GLN A 98 6.20 10.83 -13.48
C GLN A 98 6.60 9.90 -12.36
N LYS A 99 7.23 10.44 -11.32
CA LYS A 99 7.55 9.69 -10.11
C LYS A 99 6.29 9.34 -9.32
N LEU A 100 6.22 8.11 -8.83
CA LEU A 100 5.13 7.58 -8.03
C LEU A 100 5.42 7.78 -6.54
N GLU A 101 4.64 8.63 -5.88
CA GLU A 101 4.89 9.06 -4.48
C GLU A 101 3.83 8.56 -3.49
N VAL A 102 2.81 7.86 -3.97
CA VAL A 102 1.68 7.39 -3.15
C VAL A 102 1.45 5.91 -3.37
N VAL A 103 1.50 5.14 -2.28
CA VAL A 103 1.24 3.69 -2.27
C VAL A 103 -0.23 3.39 -2.53
N GLY A 104 -0.48 2.27 -3.20
CA GLY A 104 -1.81 1.75 -3.48
C GLY A 104 -2.25 1.87 -4.93
N ALA A 105 -3.53 1.61 -5.17
CA ALA A 105 -4.11 1.67 -6.50
C ALA A 105 -4.29 3.12 -6.96
N GLN A 106 -3.76 3.43 -8.12
CA GLN A 106 -3.88 4.72 -8.79
C GLN A 106 -4.36 4.52 -10.22
N THR A 107 -4.89 5.58 -10.84
CA THR A 107 -5.25 5.58 -12.25
C THR A 107 -4.59 6.77 -12.92
N LEU A 108 -3.80 6.52 -13.97
CA LEU A 108 -3.39 7.57 -14.88
C LEU A 108 -4.52 7.76 -15.90
N THR A 109 -5.06 8.97 -15.99
CA THR A 109 -6.13 9.34 -16.92
C THR A 109 -5.62 10.37 -17.90
N ILE A 110 -5.73 10.08 -19.19
CA ILE A 110 -5.40 11.00 -20.28
C ILE A 110 -6.72 11.42 -20.91
N THR A 111 -6.99 12.72 -20.93
CA THR A 111 -8.18 13.32 -21.56
C THR A 111 -7.72 14.29 -22.65
N VAL A 112 -8.26 14.14 -23.83
CA VAL A 112 -8.05 15.04 -24.97
C VAL A 112 -9.36 15.70 -25.32
N THR A 113 -9.35 17.01 -25.50
CA THR A 113 -10.51 17.80 -25.92
C THR A 113 -10.17 18.53 -27.23
N ASP A 114 -11.11 18.59 -28.12
CA ASP A 114 -11.01 19.39 -29.35
C ASP A 114 -11.85 20.68 -29.26
N LYS A 115 -11.76 21.53 -30.29
CA LYS A 115 -12.50 22.81 -30.36
C LYS A 115 -14.00 22.69 -30.58
N ALA A 116 -14.50 21.50 -30.81
CA ALA A 116 -15.91 21.16 -30.85
C ALA A 116 -16.40 20.54 -29.54
N ASP A 117 -15.59 20.59 -28.45
CA ASP A 117 -15.85 19.98 -27.15
C ASP A 117 -15.97 18.43 -27.16
N LEU A 118 -15.58 17.78 -28.25
CA LEU A 118 -15.50 16.33 -28.29
C LEU A 118 -14.28 15.83 -27.51
N LYS A 119 -14.44 14.71 -26.81
CA LYS A 119 -13.42 14.19 -25.91
C LYS A 119 -13.05 12.75 -26.23
N ALA A 120 -11.78 12.45 -26.05
CA ALA A 120 -11.29 11.09 -25.92
C ALA A 120 -10.63 10.91 -24.56
N GLU A 121 -10.78 9.72 -24.00
CA GLU A 121 -10.16 9.36 -22.72
C GLU A 121 -9.49 7.99 -22.81
N LYS A 122 -8.34 7.87 -22.16
CA LYS A 122 -7.62 6.61 -21.95
C LYS A 122 -7.11 6.55 -20.52
N THR A 123 -7.15 5.36 -19.94
CA THR A 123 -6.70 5.13 -18.57
C THR A 123 -5.65 4.02 -18.50
N ILE A 124 -4.76 4.13 -17.51
CA ILE A 124 -3.82 3.09 -17.10
C ILE A 124 -4.01 2.84 -15.62
N ALA A 125 -4.34 1.60 -15.24
CA ALA A 125 -4.37 1.19 -13.85
C ALA A 125 -2.93 0.95 -13.35
N ILE A 126 -2.59 1.51 -12.18
CA ILE A 126 -1.26 1.41 -11.58
C ILE A 126 -1.43 0.96 -10.15
N THR A 127 -0.66 -0.05 -9.72
CA THR A 127 -0.55 -0.44 -8.32
C THR A 127 0.86 -0.10 -7.85
N VAL A 128 0.96 0.84 -6.91
CA VAL A 128 2.24 1.24 -6.30
C VAL A 128 2.43 0.46 -5.02
N LYS A 129 3.51 -0.33 -4.96
CA LYS A 129 3.86 -1.13 -3.79
C LYS A 129 4.59 -0.28 -2.75
N SER A 130 4.39 -0.62 -1.47
CA SER A 130 5.14 -0.03 -0.36
C SER A 130 6.60 -0.53 -0.37
N ASP A 131 7.49 0.27 0.18
CA ASP A 131 8.88 -0.10 0.51
C ASP A 131 8.98 -0.89 1.83
N LEU A 132 7.84 -1.33 2.37
CA LEU A 132 7.75 -2.24 3.51
C LEU A 132 7.36 -3.65 3.05
N ASP A 133 8.12 -4.65 3.49
CA ASP A 133 7.87 -6.08 3.26
C ASP A 133 6.78 -6.59 4.22
N ASP A 134 5.72 -7.16 3.67
CA ASP A 134 4.58 -7.69 4.43
C ASP A 134 4.90 -9.09 4.99
N LYS A 135 5.06 -9.18 6.30
CA LYS A 135 5.28 -10.43 7.04
C LYS A 135 3.98 -11.19 7.31
N GLY A 136 2.85 -10.64 6.88
CA GLY A 136 1.52 -11.22 7.04
C GLY A 136 0.96 -11.07 8.45
N SER A 137 -0.16 -11.77 8.67
CA SER A 137 -0.90 -11.72 9.94
C SER A 137 -0.45 -12.82 10.88
N LYS A 138 -0.28 -12.49 12.18
CA LYS A 138 0.20 -13.38 13.25
C LYS A 138 -0.78 -13.39 14.40
N MET A 139 -1.15 -14.57 14.90
CA MET A 139 -1.99 -14.72 16.08
C MET A 139 -1.14 -15.06 17.29
N LEU A 140 -1.02 -14.12 18.24
CA LEU A 140 -0.28 -14.29 19.49
C LEU A 140 -1.25 -14.50 20.65
N GLY A 141 -1.01 -15.54 21.45
CA GLY A 141 -1.77 -15.83 22.66
C GLY A 141 -1.28 -15.03 23.85
N ALA A 142 -2.17 -14.68 24.76
CA ALA A 142 -1.80 -14.17 26.09
C ALA A 142 -1.13 -15.28 26.94
N GLY A 143 -0.60 -14.92 28.11
CA GLY A 143 0.26 -15.80 28.88
C GLY A 143 -0.30 -17.16 29.27
N ASN A 144 -1.63 -17.27 29.41
CA ASN A 144 -2.32 -18.55 29.71
C ASN A 144 -2.87 -19.25 28.45
N ASN A 145 -2.71 -18.66 27.27
CA ASN A 145 -3.22 -19.27 26.04
C ASN A 145 -2.37 -20.51 25.68
N THR A 146 -3.00 -21.68 25.67
CA THR A 146 -2.32 -22.95 25.38
C THR A 146 -2.23 -23.29 23.90
N THR A 147 -3.01 -22.62 23.07
CA THR A 147 -3.11 -22.87 21.61
C THR A 147 -2.04 -22.10 20.85
N ASN A 148 -1.98 -20.78 21.07
CA ASN A 148 -1.05 -19.88 20.35
C ASN A 148 0.15 -19.53 21.25
N GLY A 149 1.32 -19.37 20.64
CA GLY A 149 2.48 -18.81 21.31
C GLY A 149 2.32 -17.32 21.60
N SER A 150 3.00 -16.84 22.63
CA SER A 150 3.00 -15.41 23.02
C SER A 150 4.15 -14.63 22.40
N PHE A 151 5.04 -15.29 21.67
CA PHE A 151 6.31 -14.74 21.19
C PHE A 151 6.35 -14.75 19.66
N TYR A 152 6.78 -13.67 19.07
CA TYR A 152 6.99 -13.57 17.64
C TYR A 152 8.47 -13.38 17.31
N SER A 153 8.94 -14.12 16.34
CA SER A 153 10.28 -14.03 15.76
C SER A 153 10.23 -13.39 14.38
N LEU A 154 10.89 -12.26 14.19
CA LEU A 154 11.11 -11.67 12.87
C LEU A 154 12.04 -12.54 12.01
N ALA A 155 13.05 -13.14 12.62
CA ALA A 155 14.05 -13.95 11.92
C ALA A 155 13.45 -15.18 11.21
N THR A 156 12.48 -15.85 11.86
CA THR A 156 11.79 -17.01 11.28
C THR A 156 10.43 -16.66 10.69
N ASN A 157 9.93 -15.45 10.94
CA ASN A 157 8.57 -14.99 10.61
C ASN A 157 7.47 -15.88 11.24
N GLU A 158 7.69 -16.41 12.44
CA GLU A 158 6.80 -17.35 13.10
C GLU A 158 6.40 -16.89 14.51
N VAL A 159 5.21 -17.35 14.93
CA VAL A 159 4.77 -17.29 16.33
C VAL A 159 5.28 -18.53 17.03
N ILE A 160 6.03 -18.35 18.10
CA ILE A 160 6.68 -19.42 18.86
C ILE A 160 6.11 -19.53 20.29
N LYS A 161 6.06 -20.77 20.78
CA LYS A 161 5.61 -21.06 22.15
C LYS A 161 6.73 -20.81 23.16
N GLN A 162 6.36 -20.67 24.42
CA GLN A 162 7.28 -20.36 25.51
C GLN A 162 8.51 -21.29 25.56
N VAL A 163 8.33 -22.58 25.38
CA VAL A 163 9.44 -23.54 25.43
C VAL A 163 10.50 -23.25 24.36
N ALA A 164 10.09 -22.93 23.14
CA ALA A 164 11.01 -22.58 22.05
C ALA A 164 11.65 -21.22 22.27
N ALA A 165 10.87 -20.23 22.73
CA ALA A 165 11.38 -18.91 23.08
C ALA A 165 12.41 -18.95 24.24
N GLN A 166 12.21 -19.85 25.19
CA GLN A 166 13.14 -20.09 26.31
C GLN A 166 14.43 -20.78 25.85
N ALA A 167 14.35 -21.68 24.89
CA ALA A 167 15.51 -22.39 24.34
C ALA A 167 16.45 -21.43 23.60
N ASP A 168 15.88 -20.43 22.90
CA ASP A 168 16.65 -19.40 22.20
C ASP A 168 15.93 -18.03 22.30
N PRO A 169 16.09 -17.30 23.39
CA PRO A 169 15.48 -15.99 23.59
C PRO A 169 15.94 -14.92 22.59
N ALA A 170 17.11 -15.10 21.96
CA ALA A 170 17.66 -14.13 21.03
C ALA A 170 16.84 -14.01 19.72
N ILE A 171 16.09 -15.04 19.35
CA ILE A 171 15.22 -15.00 18.16
C ILE A 171 13.89 -14.29 18.39
N VAL A 172 13.53 -14.00 19.65
CA VAL A 172 12.27 -13.33 19.99
C VAL A 172 12.38 -11.84 19.68
N SER A 173 11.44 -11.31 18.93
CA SER A 173 11.40 -9.90 18.57
C SER A 173 10.27 -9.15 19.25
N VAL A 174 9.12 -9.79 19.46
CA VAL A 174 7.94 -9.17 20.10
C VAL A 174 7.27 -10.18 21.02
N VAL A 175 6.85 -9.71 22.20
CA VAL A 175 6.05 -10.49 23.15
C VAL A 175 4.67 -9.86 23.27
N TYR A 176 3.63 -10.70 23.23
CA TYR A 176 2.26 -10.29 23.50
C TYR A 176 1.81 -10.86 24.86
N ASN A 177 1.01 -10.09 25.59
CA ASN A 177 0.30 -10.55 26.77
C ASN A 177 -0.97 -9.74 27.01
N TYR A 178 -1.81 -10.24 27.90
CA TYR A 178 -2.96 -9.54 28.44
C TYR A 178 -2.97 -9.66 29.96
N ASN A 179 -3.21 -8.56 30.65
CA ASN A 179 -3.55 -8.56 32.07
C ASN A 179 -4.62 -7.48 32.34
N GLU A 180 -5.34 -7.60 33.45
CA GLU A 180 -6.44 -6.69 33.76
C GLU A 180 -6.02 -5.26 34.05
N THR A 181 -4.78 -5.05 34.46
CA THR A 181 -4.24 -3.70 34.78
C THR A 181 -3.82 -2.94 33.54
N ASP A 182 -3.12 -3.60 32.61
CA ASP A 182 -2.50 -2.98 31.43
C ASP A 182 -3.26 -3.30 30.13
N GLY A 183 -4.32 -4.11 30.21
CA GLY A 183 -5.05 -4.61 29.04
C GLY A 183 -4.19 -5.48 28.12
N ALA A 184 -4.52 -5.48 26.84
CA ALA A 184 -3.69 -6.08 25.80
C ALA A 184 -2.41 -5.25 25.63
N GLN A 185 -1.26 -5.91 25.50
CA GLN A 185 0.03 -5.26 25.43
C GLN A 185 1.02 -6.02 24.55
N ILE A 186 1.89 -5.28 23.89
CA ILE A 186 3.12 -5.81 23.30
C ILE A 186 4.31 -5.20 24.02
N TYR A 187 5.39 -5.96 24.13
CA TYR A 187 6.58 -5.49 24.82
C TYR A 187 7.85 -6.16 24.33
N SER A 188 8.96 -5.55 24.69
CA SER A 188 10.31 -6.05 24.45
C SER A 188 10.53 -7.43 25.07
N PRO A 189 11.23 -8.34 24.40
CA PRO A 189 11.67 -9.59 25.02
C PRO A 189 12.41 -9.39 26.35
N THR A 190 13.15 -8.29 26.51
CA THR A 190 13.86 -7.94 27.76
C THR A 190 12.96 -7.66 28.95
N GLU A 191 11.68 -7.31 28.69
CA GLU A 191 10.66 -7.09 29.73
C GLU A 191 9.95 -8.40 30.16
N SER A 192 10.22 -9.50 29.46
CA SER A 192 9.52 -10.77 29.70
C SER A 192 10.18 -11.57 30.81
N SER A 193 9.51 -11.73 31.95
CA SER A 193 9.94 -12.63 33.01
C SER A 193 10.00 -14.11 32.57
N ALA A 194 9.26 -14.47 31.53
CA ALA A 194 9.27 -15.81 30.97
C ALA A 194 10.55 -16.15 30.18
N LEU A 195 11.33 -15.13 29.77
CA LEU A 195 12.57 -15.28 29.01
C LEU A 195 13.83 -15.06 29.85
N THR A 196 13.70 -14.81 31.15
CA THR A 196 14.82 -14.62 32.05
C THR A 196 15.42 -15.96 32.45
N PHE A 197 16.47 -16.39 31.73
CA PHE A 197 17.25 -17.59 32.03
C PHE A 197 18.72 -17.26 32.24
N THR A 198 19.35 -18.06 33.13
CA THR A 198 20.78 -17.96 33.38
C THR A 198 21.56 -18.33 32.12
N GLY A 199 22.19 -17.35 31.49
CA GLY A 199 23.10 -17.55 30.36
C GLY A 199 22.51 -17.22 28.97
N SER A 200 21.24 -16.82 28.83
CA SER A 200 20.68 -16.37 27.57
C SER A 200 20.27 -14.91 27.64
N THR A 201 20.57 -14.17 26.59
CA THR A 201 20.20 -12.74 26.44
C THR A 201 19.07 -12.58 25.49
N ALA A 202 17.90 -12.16 26.01
CA ALA A 202 16.84 -11.62 25.15
C ALA A 202 17.32 -10.32 24.50
N THR A 203 16.93 -10.09 23.26
CA THR A 203 17.25 -8.85 22.55
C THR A 203 16.20 -7.78 22.81
N GLU A 204 16.62 -6.52 22.86
CA GLU A 204 15.69 -5.41 23.08
C GLU A 204 14.94 -5.09 21.80
N THR A 205 13.65 -4.80 21.95
CA THR A 205 12.82 -4.17 20.92
C THR A 205 12.15 -2.94 21.53
N ILE A 206 12.23 -1.82 20.84
CA ILE A 206 11.65 -0.55 21.27
C ILE A 206 10.51 -0.14 20.34
N PHE A 207 9.54 0.58 20.89
CA PHE A 207 8.26 0.85 20.21
C PHE A 207 7.86 2.31 20.28
N VAL A 208 6.97 2.70 19.36
CA VAL A 208 6.20 3.94 19.43
C VAL A 208 4.83 3.71 18.80
N LYS A 209 3.76 4.18 19.45
CA LYS A 209 2.41 4.14 18.90
C LYS A 209 2.26 5.27 17.88
N LEU A 210 1.87 4.92 16.65
CA LEU A 210 1.68 5.88 15.57
C LEU A 210 0.25 6.44 15.61
N ILE A 211 0.12 7.72 15.31
CA ILE A 211 -1.16 8.42 15.26
C ILE A 211 -1.41 8.85 13.80
N ASN A 212 -2.60 8.56 13.29
CA ASN A 212 -3.02 8.92 11.93
C ASN A 212 -2.21 8.27 10.80
N VAL A 213 -1.58 7.12 11.05
CA VAL A 213 -0.91 6.32 10.04
C VAL A 213 -1.84 5.18 9.60
N ALA A 214 -2.13 5.11 8.30
CA ALA A 214 -2.88 4.01 7.70
C ALA A 214 -1.91 2.88 7.37
N TYR A 215 -2.01 1.74 8.07
CA TYR A 215 -1.11 0.58 7.90
C TYR A 215 -1.02 0.10 6.45
N GLU A 216 -2.13 0.11 5.72
CA GLU A 216 -2.22 -0.42 4.36
C GLU A 216 -1.33 0.34 3.38
N THR A 217 -1.24 1.66 3.55
CA THR A 217 -0.47 2.57 2.70
C THR A 217 0.80 3.09 3.35
N ALA A 218 1.13 2.61 4.56
CA ALA A 218 2.32 3.03 5.27
C ALA A 218 3.60 2.68 4.51
N THR A 219 4.59 3.53 4.68
CA THR A 219 5.92 3.46 4.07
C THR A 219 7.01 3.55 5.14
N SER A 220 8.26 3.34 4.78
CA SER A 220 9.36 3.54 5.72
C SER A 220 9.49 4.98 6.23
N ALA A 221 8.96 5.96 5.50
CA ALA A 221 8.94 7.37 5.91
C ALA A 221 7.98 7.64 7.09
N ASP A 222 6.98 6.76 7.30
CA ASP A 222 6.06 6.84 8.45
C ASP A 222 6.66 6.27 9.74
N ILE A 223 7.83 5.62 9.66
CA ILE A 223 8.55 5.06 10.80
C ILE A 223 9.41 6.17 11.41
N PRO A 224 9.15 6.59 12.65
CA PRO A 224 9.90 7.68 13.28
C PRO A 224 11.33 7.25 13.61
N ALA A 225 12.20 8.21 13.81
CA ALA A 225 13.59 7.96 14.23
C ALA A 225 13.70 7.60 15.72
N ASP A 226 12.74 8.06 16.54
CA ASP A 226 12.76 7.90 18.00
C ASP A 226 11.70 6.88 18.48
N PHE A 227 12.12 5.97 19.38
CA PHE A 227 11.31 4.88 19.92
C PHE A 227 11.45 4.86 21.46
N PRO A 228 10.61 5.60 22.17
CA PRO A 228 10.78 5.83 23.59
C PRO A 228 10.31 4.69 24.52
N LEU A 229 9.66 3.66 23.97
CA LEU A 229 8.95 2.66 24.79
C LEU A 229 9.53 1.26 24.60
N THR A 230 9.70 0.53 25.71
CA THR A 230 9.94 -0.92 25.68
C THR A 230 8.63 -1.74 25.75
N LYS A 231 7.50 -1.04 25.97
CA LYS A 231 6.18 -1.65 26.14
C LYS A 231 5.07 -0.69 25.66
N VAL A 232 4.10 -1.22 24.91
CA VAL A 232 2.85 -0.53 24.54
C VAL A 232 1.68 -1.26 25.18
N LYS A 233 0.90 -0.53 25.99
CA LYS A 233 -0.21 -1.04 26.80
C LYS A 233 -1.56 -0.57 26.22
N ASN A 234 -2.65 -1.17 26.72
CA ASN A 234 -4.03 -0.80 26.35
C ASN A 234 -4.25 -0.77 24.84
N LEU A 235 -3.73 -1.81 24.18
CA LEU A 235 -3.90 -1.96 22.73
C LEU A 235 -5.37 -2.12 22.37
N SER A 236 -5.73 -1.53 21.27
CA SER A 236 -7.05 -1.63 20.66
C SER A 236 -6.94 -2.04 19.20
N ALA A 237 -8.00 -2.61 18.64
CA ALA A 237 -8.06 -2.89 17.22
C ALA A 237 -7.83 -1.60 16.40
N ASN A 238 -7.07 -1.71 15.33
CA ASN A 238 -6.58 -0.65 14.46
C ASN A 238 -5.44 0.23 15.04
N ASP A 239 -4.93 -0.05 16.23
CA ASP A 239 -3.70 0.57 16.67
C ASP A 239 -2.56 0.19 15.71
N VAL A 240 -1.75 1.19 15.35
CA VAL A 240 -0.53 1.03 14.55
C VAL A 240 0.66 1.41 15.42
N ILE A 241 1.65 0.52 15.48
CA ILE A 241 2.83 0.66 16.34
C ILE A 241 4.07 0.48 15.47
N ALA A 242 4.97 1.44 15.47
CA ALA A 242 6.31 1.22 14.92
C ALA A 242 7.20 0.55 15.94
N PHE A 243 8.14 -0.26 15.48
CA PHE A 243 9.12 -0.93 16.30
C PHE A 243 10.53 -0.87 15.69
N LYS A 244 11.52 -1.00 16.55
CA LYS A 244 12.92 -1.18 16.18
C LYS A 244 13.56 -2.24 17.07
N THR A 245 14.17 -3.25 16.46
CA THR A 245 14.91 -4.31 17.13
C THR A 245 16.36 -3.94 17.37
N ALA A 246 17.05 -4.67 18.23
CA ALA A 246 18.46 -4.42 18.60
C ALA A 246 19.42 -4.52 17.40
N ASP A 247 19.11 -5.34 16.39
CA ASP A 247 19.87 -5.45 15.14
C ASP A 247 19.60 -4.31 14.15
N GLY A 248 18.72 -3.36 14.52
CA GLY A 248 18.37 -2.21 13.71
C GLY A 248 17.20 -2.41 12.75
N THR A 249 16.62 -3.61 12.68
CA THR A 249 15.41 -3.85 11.88
C THR A 249 14.27 -2.96 12.37
N VAL A 250 13.65 -2.20 11.48
CA VAL A 250 12.49 -1.36 11.79
C VAL A 250 11.26 -1.85 11.04
N GLY A 251 10.08 -1.61 11.62
CA GLY A 251 8.84 -1.99 10.98
C GLY A 251 7.62 -1.41 11.68
N ILE A 252 6.45 -1.85 11.23
CA ILE A 252 5.16 -1.46 11.81
C ILE A 252 4.30 -2.69 12.09
N ILE A 253 3.54 -2.61 13.16
CA ILE A 253 2.56 -3.61 13.59
C ILE A 253 1.19 -2.94 13.59
N LYS A 254 0.19 -3.55 12.95
CA LYS A 254 -1.22 -3.21 13.14
C LYS A 254 -1.88 -4.26 14.02
N VAL A 255 -2.56 -3.83 15.05
CA VAL A 255 -3.47 -4.68 15.82
C VAL A 255 -4.76 -4.84 15.04
N THR A 256 -5.03 -6.02 14.48
CA THR A 256 -6.24 -6.24 13.67
C THR A 256 -7.42 -6.74 14.51
N ALA A 257 -7.13 -7.52 15.54
CA ALA A 257 -8.14 -8.01 16.48
C ALA A 257 -7.53 -8.28 17.86
N ILE A 258 -8.33 -8.17 18.90
CA ILE A 258 -8.00 -8.56 20.27
C ILE A 258 -9.17 -9.36 20.82
N ASP A 259 -8.86 -10.55 21.33
CA ASP A 259 -9.71 -11.32 22.23
C ASP A 259 -9.13 -11.14 23.63
N ALA A 260 -9.89 -10.45 24.48
CA ALA A 260 -9.42 -10.02 25.80
C ALA A 260 -9.36 -11.19 26.80
N GLY A 261 -8.50 -11.09 27.78
CA GLY A 261 -8.36 -12.06 28.85
C GLY A 261 -7.00 -12.76 28.85
N ALA A 262 -6.67 -13.39 29.98
CA ALA A 262 -5.41 -14.10 30.15
C ALA A 262 -5.24 -15.30 29.21
N ASP A 263 -6.33 -15.89 28.74
CA ASP A 263 -6.37 -16.95 27.74
C ASP A 263 -6.61 -16.42 26.32
N GLY A 264 -6.81 -15.09 26.19
CA GLY A 264 -7.14 -14.42 24.96
C GLY A 264 -6.01 -14.38 23.95
N MET A 265 -6.21 -13.64 22.88
CA MET A 265 -5.23 -13.50 21.81
C MET A 265 -5.29 -12.12 21.14
N ALA A 266 -4.21 -11.77 20.44
CA ALA A 266 -4.23 -10.67 19.47
C ALA A 266 -3.84 -11.17 18.09
N THR A 267 -4.46 -10.60 17.07
CA THR A 267 -4.04 -10.75 15.67
C THR A 267 -3.29 -9.49 15.27
N LEU A 268 -2.04 -9.65 14.85
CA LEU A 268 -1.12 -8.59 14.48
C LEU A 268 -0.75 -8.75 13.00
N SER A 269 -0.92 -7.71 12.19
CA SER A 269 -0.32 -7.64 10.86
C SER A 269 0.99 -6.88 10.93
N ILE A 270 2.05 -7.40 10.31
CA ILE A 270 3.41 -6.91 10.52
C ILE A 270 4.04 -6.60 9.16
N LYS A 271 4.69 -5.44 9.07
CA LYS A 271 5.54 -5.07 7.94
C LYS A 271 6.92 -4.65 8.45
N THR A 272 7.96 -4.94 7.69
CA THR A 272 9.33 -4.51 8.00
C THR A 272 9.91 -3.72 6.82
N LYS A 273 10.82 -2.80 7.12
CA LYS A 273 11.55 -2.09 6.06
C LYS A 273 12.35 -3.11 5.25
N ILE A 274 12.25 -3.00 3.92
CA ILE A 274 13.11 -3.74 2.99
C ILE A 274 14.53 -3.23 3.19
N VAL A 275 15.46 -4.14 3.47
CA VAL A 275 16.90 -3.83 3.54
C VAL A 275 17.46 -4.14 2.15
N GLU A 276 17.90 -3.09 1.45
CA GLU A 276 18.59 -3.22 0.16
C GLU A 276 20.01 -3.78 0.32
#